data_c32681846ada4c75dc0245585f2ea76c
#
_entry.id   c32681846ada4c75dc0245585f2ea76c
#
_cell.length_a   1.000
_cell.length_b   1.000
_cell.length_c   1.000
_cell.angle_alpha   90.00
_cell.angle_beta   90.00
_cell.angle_gamma   90.00
#
_symmetry.space_group_name_H-M   'P 1'
#
loop_
_entity.id
_entity.type
_entity.pdbx_description
1 polymer ?
#
loop_
_entity_poly.entity_id
_entity_poly.type
_entity_poly.pdbx_seq_one_letter_code
_entity_poly.pdbx_strand_id
1 'polypeptide(L)'
;MKNKPPLLKYKSIFISDLHLGTKGCQANKILEFFKNSRSENLYLVGDIVDVWAMQKNFYWPQEHNDVIQKILRKARHGTKVFYIIGNHDELFRKFIPMNFGDIHLLNRIVHETSLGKKYLVVHGDAWDGVMKHAKWLSKIGSVAYNLLLRINAVSYTHLTLPTKRIV
;
A
#
# COMPACT_ATOMS: atom_id res chain seq x y z
N MET A 1 -39.29 5.69 -6.46
CA MET A 1 -38.19 6.51 -5.89
C MET A 1 -37.12 5.52 -5.42
N LYS A 2 -35.93 5.47 -6.04
CA LYS A 2 -34.82 4.62 -5.57
C LYS A 2 -34.31 5.21 -4.27
N ASN A 3 -34.45 4.49 -3.15
CA ASN A 3 -33.89 4.91 -1.86
C ASN A 3 -32.40 5.15 -2.03
N LYS A 4 -31.99 6.42 -1.85
CA LYS A 4 -30.57 6.79 -1.87
C LYS A 4 -29.91 6.11 -0.67
N PRO A 5 -28.81 5.36 -0.88
CA PRO A 5 -28.14 4.70 0.22
C PRO A 5 -27.71 5.71 1.30
N PRO A 6 -27.73 5.32 2.59
CA PRO A 6 -27.35 6.24 3.67
C PRO A 6 -25.91 6.73 3.50
N LEU A 7 -25.68 7.99 3.79
CA LEU A 7 -24.36 8.60 3.74
C LEU A 7 -23.50 8.07 4.91
N LEU A 8 -22.47 7.31 4.60
CA LEU A 8 -21.52 6.77 5.58
C LEU A 8 -20.54 7.87 6.02
N LYS A 9 -20.37 8.04 7.32
CA LYS A 9 -19.45 9.01 7.92
C LYS A 9 -18.31 8.28 8.61
N TYR A 10 -17.06 8.66 8.27
CA TYR A 10 -15.85 8.09 8.84
C TYR A 10 -14.97 9.20 9.42
N LYS A 11 -14.17 8.90 10.43
CA LYS A 11 -13.11 9.80 10.88
C LYS A 11 -11.98 9.83 9.86
N SER A 12 -11.59 8.65 9.38
CA SER A 12 -10.50 8.52 8.39
C SER A 12 -10.83 7.44 7.37
N ILE A 13 -10.47 7.70 6.11
CA ILE A 13 -10.55 6.75 4.99
C ILE A 13 -9.14 6.60 4.43
N PHE A 14 -8.72 5.36 4.17
CA PHE A 14 -7.46 5.02 3.54
C PHE A 14 -7.74 4.32 2.22
N ILE A 15 -7.09 4.77 1.16
CA ILE A 15 -7.21 4.23 -0.20
C ILE A 15 -5.80 4.16 -0.79
N SER A 16 -5.45 3.03 -1.39
CA SER A 16 -4.19 2.83 -2.10
C SER A 16 -4.43 2.22 -3.47
N ASP A 17 -3.39 2.22 -4.32
CA ASP A 17 -3.33 1.44 -5.55
C ASP A 17 -4.52 1.66 -6.49
N LEU A 18 -4.92 2.91 -6.70
CA LEU A 18 -6.00 3.24 -7.65
C LEU A 18 -5.56 3.09 -9.11
N HIS A 19 -4.28 3.38 -9.39
CA HIS A 19 -3.69 3.34 -10.72
C HIS A 19 -4.51 4.09 -11.77
N LEU A 20 -4.92 5.33 -11.46
CA LEU A 20 -5.52 6.23 -12.44
C LEU A 20 -4.52 6.43 -13.59
N GLY A 21 -4.97 6.28 -14.82
CA GLY A 21 -4.11 6.26 -16.01
C GLY A 21 -3.96 4.86 -16.61
N THR A 22 -4.58 3.84 -16.01
CA THR A 22 -4.59 2.47 -16.53
C THR A 22 -6.00 1.98 -16.83
N LYS A 23 -6.13 1.02 -17.76
CA LYS A 23 -7.43 0.38 -18.09
C LYS A 23 -7.96 -0.50 -16.95
N GLY A 24 -7.08 -0.95 -16.04
CA GLY A 24 -7.44 -1.78 -14.89
C GLY A 24 -8.07 -1.02 -13.72
N CYS A 25 -7.98 0.32 -13.73
CA CYS A 25 -8.50 1.16 -12.67
C CYS A 25 -10.02 1.01 -12.51
N GLN A 26 -10.47 0.81 -11.26
CA GLN A 26 -11.89 0.68 -10.92
C GLN A 26 -12.53 2.03 -10.58
N ALA A 27 -12.32 3.05 -11.43
CA ALA A 27 -12.72 4.45 -11.19
C ALA A 27 -14.21 4.59 -10.79
N ASN A 28 -15.12 3.88 -11.47
CA ASN A 28 -16.55 3.95 -11.17
C ASN A 28 -16.89 3.45 -9.76
N LYS A 29 -16.21 2.41 -9.25
CA LYS A 29 -16.42 1.92 -7.88
C LYS A 29 -15.95 2.94 -6.85
N ILE A 30 -14.81 3.60 -7.12
CA ILE A 30 -14.30 4.67 -6.25
C ILE A 30 -15.23 5.89 -6.26
N LEU A 31 -15.75 6.27 -7.42
CA LEU A 31 -16.72 7.36 -7.53
C LEU A 31 -17.99 7.06 -6.73
N GLU A 32 -18.50 5.84 -6.83
CA GLU A 32 -19.67 5.41 -6.04
C GLU A 32 -19.37 5.43 -4.53
N PHE A 33 -18.23 4.91 -4.11
CA PHE A 33 -17.78 4.97 -2.72
C PHE A 33 -17.67 6.41 -2.23
N PHE A 34 -17.02 7.30 -2.97
CA PHE A 34 -16.89 8.70 -2.60
C PHE A 34 -18.21 9.47 -2.59
N LYS A 35 -19.18 9.05 -3.40
CA LYS A 35 -20.53 9.63 -3.43
C LYS A 35 -21.29 9.33 -2.15
N ASN A 36 -21.10 8.13 -1.60
CA ASN A 36 -21.83 7.60 -0.47
C ASN A 36 -21.06 7.69 0.86
N SER A 37 -19.84 8.29 0.84
CA SER A 37 -19.01 8.42 2.04
C SER A 37 -18.52 9.85 2.27
N ARG A 38 -18.33 10.20 3.56
CA ARG A 38 -17.63 11.40 4.02
C ARG A 38 -16.61 11.03 5.09
N SER A 39 -15.53 11.79 5.18
CA SER A 39 -14.54 11.64 6.23
C SER A 39 -13.93 12.99 6.60
N GLU A 40 -13.39 13.06 7.82
CA GLU A 40 -12.57 14.20 8.24
C GLU A 40 -11.21 14.14 7.54
N ASN A 41 -10.63 12.93 7.44
CA ASN A 41 -9.34 12.69 6.80
C ASN A 41 -9.48 11.67 5.67
N LEU A 42 -8.80 11.93 4.56
CA LEU A 42 -8.67 11.02 3.43
C LEU A 42 -7.18 10.80 3.15
N TYR A 43 -6.71 9.56 3.32
CA TYR A 43 -5.35 9.14 3.02
C TYR A 43 -5.33 8.43 1.68
N LEU A 44 -4.63 9.00 0.71
CA LEU A 44 -4.33 8.42 -0.59
C LEU A 44 -2.91 7.86 -0.50
N VAL A 45 -2.79 6.54 -0.36
CA VAL A 45 -1.56 5.88 0.08
C VAL A 45 -0.87 5.19 -1.10
N GLY A 46 -0.18 5.99 -1.90
CA GLY A 46 0.63 5.55 -3.03
C GLY A 46 -0.14 5.01 -4.23
N ASP A 47 0.49 5.12 -5.39
CA ASP A 47 0.03 4.56 -6.66
C ASP A 47 -1.40 5.00 -7.03
N ILE A 48 -1.70 6.27 -6.73
CA ILE A 48 -3.00 6.86 -7.04
C ILE A 48 -3.07 7.20 -8.53
N VAL A 49 -2.01 7.81 -9.08
CA VAL A 49 -1.86 8.10 -10.51
C VAL A 49 -0.71 7.26 -11.05
N ASP A 50 -0.99 6.41 -12.02
CA ASP A 50 0.05 5.59 -12.65
C ASP A 50 0.79 6.36 -13.75
N VAL A 51 1.73 7.19 -13.32
CA VAL A 51 2.56 7.99 -14.23
C VAL A 51 3.43 7.09 -15.12
N TRP A 52 3.90 5.95 -14.61
CA TRP A 52 4.70 5.01 -15.40
C TRP A 52 3.91 4.40 -16.56
N ALA A 53 2.67 4.00 -16.33
CA ALA A 53 1.81 3.49 -17.39
C ALA A 53 1.48 4.58 -18.42
N MET A 54 1.18 5.80 -17.94
CA MET A 54 0.84 6.94 -18.79
C MET A 54 2.02 7.40 -19.67
N GLN A 55 3.26 7.30 -19.18
CA GLN A 55 4.47 7.59 -20.00
C GLN A 55 4.65 6.61 -21.15
N LYS A 56 4.20 5.35 -20.98
CA LYS A 56 4.28 4.33 -22.05
C LYS A 56 3.12 4.45 -23.03
N ASN A 57 1.91 4.65 -22.52
CA ASN A 57 0.68 4.78 -23.29
C ASN A 57 -0.30 5.66 -22.53
N PHE A 58 -0.53 6.86 -23.01
CA PHE A 58 -1.43 7.81 -22.37
C PHE A 58 -2.88 7.31 -22.45
N TYR A 59 -3.46 7.06 -21.28
CA TYR A 59 -4.86 6.66 -21.13
C TYR A 59 -5.49 7.43 -19.97
N TRP A 60 -6.45 8.33 -20.28
CA TRP A 60 -7.10 9.16 -19.28
C TRP A 60 -8.57 9.39 -19.64
N PRO A 61 -9.45 8.41 -19.36
CA PRO A 61 -10.89 8.55 -19.60
C PRO A 61 -11.53 9.51 -18.61
N GLN A 62 -12.77 9.91 -18.92
CA GLN A 62 -13.52 10.91 -18.12
C GLN A 62 -13.68 10.48 -16.66
N GLU A 63 -13.88 9.20 -16.40
CA GLU A 63 -14.06 8.64 -15.05
C GLU A 63 -12.83 8.88 -14.15
N HIS A 64 -11.63 8.85 -14.73
CA HIS A 64 -10.40 9.18 -13.98
C HIS A 64 -10.35 10.66 -13.60
N ASN A 65 -10.74 11.53 -14.51
CA ASN A 65 -10.88 12.96 -14.26
C ASN A 65 -11.92 13.21 -13.15
N ASP A 66 -13.05 12.50 -13.18
CA ASP A 66 -14.12 12.63 -12.19
C ASP A 66 -13.66 12.20 -10.79
N VAL A 67 -12.78 11.18 -10.68
CA VAL A 67 -12.16 10.79 -9.40
C VAL A 67 -11.32 11.93 -8.84
N ILE A 68 -10.45 12.53 -9.65
CA ILE A 68 -9.63 13.68 -9.22
C ILE A 68 -10.52 14.84 -8.78
N GLN A 69 -11.50 15.21 -9.58
CA GLN A 69 -12.46 16.27 -9.24
C GLN A 69 -13.19 15.96 -7.92
N LYS A 70 -13.51 14.69 -7.68
CA LYS A 70 -14.20 14.29 -6.45
C LYS A 70 -13.29 14.43 -5.23
N ILE A 71 -12.00 14.11 -5.35
CA ILE A 71 -10.99 14.31 -4.29
C ILE A 71 -10.85 15.80 -4.00
N LEU A 72 -10.64 16.63 -5.02
CA LEU A 72 -10.55 18.10 -4.89
C LEU A 72 -11.80 18.69 -4.23
N ARG A 73 -12.98 18.19 -4.61
CA ARG A 73 -14.25 18.64 -3.99
C ARG A 73 -14.33 18.23 -2.52
N LYS A 74 -13.86 17.03 -2.14
CA LYS A 74 -13.82 16.62 -0.72
C LYS A 74 -12.91 17.57 0.08
N ALA A 75 -11.72 17.86 -0.42
CA ALA A 75 -10.80 18.82 0.19
C ALA A 75 -11.48 20.18 0.36
N ARG A 76 -12.06 20.75 -0.69
CA ARG A 76 -12.78 22.04 -0.64
C ARG A 76 -13.94 22.07 0.37
N HIS A 77 -14.50 20.90 0.74
CA HIS A 77 -15.55 20.79 1.74
C HIS A 77 -15.05 20.39 3.13
N GLY A 78 -13.76 20.59 3.40
CA GLY A 78 -13.16 20.45 4.73
C GLY A 78 -12.62 19.05 5.05
N THR A 79 -12.53 18.13 4.08
CA THR A 79 -11.79 16.87 4.27
C THR A 79 -10.30 17.16 4.12
N LYS A 80 -9.49 16.86 5.13
CA LYS A 80 -8.03 16.91 5.02
C LYS A 80 -7.56 15.74 4.17
N VAL A 81 -6.88 16.02 3.05
CA VAL A 81 -6.39 14.98 2.13
C VAL A 81 -4.88 14.87 2.25
N PHE A 82 -4.42 13.67 2.56
CA PHE A 82 -2.99 13.34 2.64
C PHE A 82 -2.64 12.41 1.48
N TYR A 83 -1.86 12.92 0.54
CA TYR A 83 -1.37 12.14 -0.60
C TYR A 83 0.04 11.66 -0.28
N ILE A 84 0.16 10.38 0.07
CA ILE A 84 1.41 9.69 0.28
C ILE A 84 1.85 9.12 -1.08
N ILE A 85 3.05 9.43 -1.52
CA ILE A 85 3.53 9.09 -2.85
C ILE A 85 4.08 7.66 -2.86
N GLY A 86 3.65 6.86 -3.85
CA GLY A 86 4.15 5.52 -4.16
C GLY A 86 5.23 5.53 -5.25
N ASN A 87 5.54 4.34 -5.77
CA ASN A 87 6.54 4.20 -6.84
C ASN A 87 5.98 4.54 -8.23
N HIS A 88 4.70 4.28 -8.52
CA HIS A 88 4.10 4.62 -9.82
C HIS A 88 3.86 6.12 -10.01
N ASP A 89 3.74 6.86 -8.92
CA ASP A 89 3.57 8.31 -8.89
C ASP A 89 4.78 9.06 -8.31
N GLU A 90 5.97 8.43 -8.28
CA GLU A 90 7.20 8.96 -7.68
C GLU A 90 7.64 10.30 -8.28
N LEU A 91 7.20 10.63 -9.51
CA LEU A 91 7.47 11.92 -10.13
C LEU A 91 7.04 13.11 -9.24
N PHE A 92 5.99 12.91 -8.46
CA PHE A 92 5.49 13.92 -7.53
C PHE A 92 6.39 14.13 -6.31
N ARG A 93 7.34 13.22 -6.01
CA ARG A 93 8.31 13.39 -4.91
C ARG A 93 9.16 14.66 -5.02
N LYS A 94 9.35 15.14 -6.25
CA LYS A 94 10.09 16.39 -6.51
C LYS A 94 9.41 17.63 -5.91
N PHE A 95 8.13 17.53 -5.60
CA PHE A 95 7.31 18.63 -5.11
C PHE A 95 7.04 18.55 -3.60
N ILE A 96 7.65 17.61 -2.90
CA ILE A 96 7.47 17.48 -1.45
C ILE A 96 8.44 18.44 -0.72
N PRO A 97 7.97 19.11 0.35
CA PRO A 97 6.57 19.16 0.82
C PRO A 97 5.76 20.21 0.03
N MET A 98 4.60 19.82 -0.48
CA MET A 98 3.72 20.73 -1.17
C MET A 98 2.29 20.61 -0.66
N ASN A 99 1.61 21.74 -0.53
CA ASN A 99 0.23 21.82 -0.11
C ASN A 99 -0.61 22.54 -1.16
N PHE A 100 -1.75 21.95 -1.52
CA PHE A 100 -2.79 22.60 -2.33
C PHE A 100 -4.05 22.74 -1.48
N GLY A 101 -4.19 23.87 -0.76
CA GLY A 101 -5.24 24.00 0.23
C GLY A 101 -5.15 22.86 1.26
N ASP A 102 -6.22 22.09 1.41
CA ASP A 102 -6.30 20.96 2.34
C ASP A 102 -5.76 19.63 1.76
N ILE A 103 -4.97 19.67 0.66
CA ILE A 103 -4.28 18.52 0.09
C ILE A 103 -2.78 18.63 0.38
N HIS A 104 -2.25 17.66 1.09
CA HIS A 104 -0.85 17.62 1.53
C HIS A 104 -0.12 16.47 0.83
N LEU A 105 0.92 16.78 0.03
CA LEU A 105 1.81 15.79 -0.59
C LEU A 105 2.94 15.43 0.37
N LEU A 106 3.08 14.15 0.68
CA LEU A 106 3.98 13.64 1.71
C LEU A 106 4.62 12.31 1.28
N ASN A 107 5.78 11.97 1.86
CA ASN A 107 6.33 10.60 1.75
C ASN A 107 5.73 9.66 2.79
N ARG A 108 5.40 10.19 3.96
CA ARG A 108 4.86 9.44 5.09
C ARG A 108 4.19 10.39 6.07
N ILE A 109 3.27 9.86 6.88
CA ILE A 109 2.61 10.61 7.94
C ILE A 109 2.29 9.68 9.11
N VAL A 110 2.22 10.22 10.32
CA VAL A 110 1.71 9.50 11.48
C VAL A 110 0.22 9.82 11.63
N HIS A 111 -0.62 8.77 11.53
CA HIS A 111 -2.04 8.85 11.83
C HIS A 111 -2.27 8.56 13.31
N GLU A 112 -3.00 9.44 13.98
CA GLU A 112 -3.44 9.22 15.36
C GLU A 112 -4.94 8.90 15.40
N THR A 113 -5.27 7.76 16.00
CA THR A 113 -6.66 7.34 16.17
C THR A 113 -7.34 8.11 17.31
N SER A 114 -8.67 8.00 17.40
CA SER A 114 -9.45 8.57 18.53
C SER A 114 -9.06 7.99 19.89
N LEU A 115 -8.41 6.84 19.92
CA LEU A 115 -7.91 6.17 21.14
C LEU A 115 -6.43 6.53 21.45
N GLY A 116 -5.86 7.53 20.77
CA GLY A 116 -4.46 7.95 20.95
C GLY A 116 -3.40 7.00 20.38
N LYS A 117 -3.81 5.91 19.70
CA LYS A 117 -2.85 5.01 19.03
C LYS A 117 -2.29 5.68 17.78
N LYS A 118 -0.98 5.57 17.58
CA LYS A 118 -0.24 6.14 16.46
C LYS A 118 0.15 5.07 15.46
N TYR A 119 -0.12 5.31 14.18
CA TYR A 119 0.21 4.43 13.07
C TYR A 119 1.01 5.20 12.02
N LEU A 120 2.13 4.64 11.59
CA LEU A 120 2.87 5.18 10.45
C LEU A 120 2.14 4.79 9.17
N VAL A 121 1.75 5.79 8.38
CA VAL A 121 1.15 5.62 7.06
C VAL A 121 2.23 5.90 6.02
N VAL A 122 2.55 4.89 5.22
CA VAL A 122 3.59 4.91 4.20
C VAL A 122 3.21 3.91 3.11
N HIS A 123 3.59 4.18 1.86
CA HIS A 123 3.43 3.21 0.79
C HIS A 123 4.53 2.13 0.86
N GLY A 124 4.19 0.90 0.46
CA GLY A 124 5.06 -0.27 0.61
C GLY A 124 6.42 -0.19 -0.10
N ASP A 125 6.54 0.62 -1.16
CA ASP A 125 7.78 0.86 -1.90
C ASP A 125 8.93 1.37 -1.01
N ALA A 126 8.59 2.08 0.07
CA ALA A 126 9.58 2.55 1.04
C ALA A 126 10.42 1.41 1.65
N TRP A 127 9.89 0.18 1.65
CA TRP A 127 10.53 -1.03 2.17
C TRP A 127 11.19 -1.89 1.10
N ASP A 128 10.99 -1.60 -0.19
CA ASP A 128 11.55 -2.40 -1.30
C ASP A 128 13.08 -2.45 -1.27
N GLY A 129 13.73 -1.37 -0.87
CA GLY A 129 15.18 -1.33 -0.65
C GLY A 129 15.62 -2.32 0.43
N VAL A 130 14.91 -2.35 1.56
CA VAL A 130 15.18 -3.29 2.67
C VAL A 130 14.90 -4.72 2.23
N MET A 131 13.82 -4.97 1.51
CA MET A 131 13.46 -6.30 1.00
C MET A 131 14.45 -6.81 -0.05
N LYS A 132 14.97 -5.95 -0.92
CA LYS A 132 16.05 -6.33 -1.85
C LYS A 132 17.31 -6.80 -1.12
N HIS A 133 17.68 -6.12 -0.04
CA HIS A 133 18.79 -6.53 0.81
C HIS A 133 18.47 -7.74 1.70
N ALA A 134 17.21 -7.93 2.10
CA ALA A 134 16.79 -9.09 2.89
C ALA A 134 16.72 -10.40 2.08
N LYS A 135 16.62 -10.36 0.75
CA LYS A 135 16.64 -11.58 -0.12
C LYS A 135 17.93 -12.38 0.03
N TRP A 136 19.09 -11.75 0.20
CA TRP A 136 20.33 -12.48 0.44
C TRP A 136 20.34 -13.13 1.84
N LEU A 137 19.77 -12.46 2.85
CA LEU A 137 19.62 -13.00 4.20
C LEU A 137 18.69 -14.25 4.21
N SER A 138 17.60 -14.21 3.46
CA SER A 138 16.73 -15.37 3.25
C SER A 138 17.45 -16.54 2.57
N LYS A 139 18.32 -16.26 1.58
CA LYS A 139 19.16 -17.30 0.96
C LYS A 139 20.16 -17.90 1.95
N ILE A 140 20.80 -17.08 2.77
CA ILE A 140 21.71 -17.57 3.82
C ILE A 140 20.93 -18.41 4.84
N GLY A 141 19.76 -17.95 5.28
CA GLY A 141 18.89 -18.72 6.18
C GLY A 141 18.49 -20.08 5.63
N SER A 142 18.16 -20.18 4.34
CA SER A 142 17.80 -21.45 3.71
C SER A 142 19.01 -22.40 3.58
N VAL A 143 20.19 -21.86 3.27
CA VAL A 143 21.44 -22.66 3.22
C VAL A 143 21.82 -23.16 4.61
N ALA A 144 21.76 -22.31 5.62
CA ALA A 144 22.03 -22.67 7.01
C ALA A 144 21.05 -23.73 7.52
N TYR A 145 19.77 -23.59 7.22
CA TYR A 145 18.74 -24.58 7.57
C TYR A 145 19.00 -25.93 6.92
N ASN A 146 19.29 -25.96 5.60
CA ASN A 146 19.64 -27.20 4.89
C ASN A 146 20.92 -27.85 5.43
N LEU A 147 21.91 -27.05 5.85
CA LEU A 147 23.12 -27.54 6.47
C LEU A 147 22.84 -28.21 7.84
N LEU A 148 22.01 -27.51 8.68
CA LEU A 148 21.58 -28.07 9.96
C LEU A 148 20.79 -29.38 9.81
N LEU A 149 19.91 -29.47 8.81
CA LEU A 149 19.21 -30.73 8.52
C LEU A 149 20.15 -31.84 8.12
N ARG A 150 21.20 -31.57 7.31
CA ARG A 150 22.21 -32.55 6.95
C ARG A 150 23.01 -33.03 8.15
N ILE A 151 23.46 -32.10 9.01
CA ILE A 151 24.19 -32.43 10.24
C ILE A 151 23.32 -33.31 11.16
N ASN A 152 22.06 -32.95 11.32
CA ASN A 152 21.13 -33.71 12.16
C ASN A 152 20.85 -35.12 11.58
N ALA A 153 20.70 -35.25 10.27
CA ALA A 153 20.56 -36.54 9.59
C ALA A 153 21.78 -37.42 9.79
N VAL A 154 23.00 -36.89 9.72
CA VAL A 154 24.24 -37.62 9.96
C VAL A 154 24.33 -38.04 11.43
N SER A 155 23.94 -37.21 12.39
CA SER A 155 23.92 -37.53 13.82
C SER A 155 22.99 -38.71 14.14
N TYR A 156 21.80 -38.74 13.50
CA TYR A 156 20.85 -39.86 13.67
C TYR A 156 21.32 -41.17 13.11
N THR A 157 22.09 -41.18 12.01
CA THR A 157 22.62 -42.41 11.41
C THR A 157 23.78 -43.02 12.21
N HIS A 158 24.47 -42.24 13.02
CA HIS A 158 25.54 -42.75 13.90
C HIS A 158 25.07 -43.23 15.28
N LEU A 159 23.83 -42.93 15.68
CA LEU A 159 23.27 -43.35 16.98
C LEU A 159 22.48 -44.67 16.93
N THR A 160 22.25 -45.27 15.77
CA THR A 160 21.68 -46.60 15.61
C THR A 160 22.78 -47.61 15.49
N LEU A 161 23.43 -47.97 16.60
CA LEU A 161 24.25 -49.19 16.69
C LEU A 161 23.35 -50.41 16.53
N PRO A 162 23.68 -51.40 15.65
CA PRO A 162 22.93 -52.63 15.56
C PRO A 162 23.14 -53.41 16.82
N THR A 163 22.11 -53.61 17.63
CA THR A 163 22.10 -54.62 18.69
C THR A 163 22.13 -56.00 18.05
N LYS A 164 23.30 -56.58 17.96
CA LYS A 164 23.50 -57.96 17.60
C LYS A 164 22.88 -58.83 18.70
N ARG A 165 21.75 -59.45 18.43
CA ARG A 165 21.21 -60.53 19.25
C ARG A 165 22.18 -61.68 19.17
N ILE A 166 22.79 -62.05 20.28
CA ILE A 166 23.49 -63.32 20.46
C ILE A 166 22.43 -64.30 20.96
N VAL A 167 22.20 -65.37 20.21
CA VAL A 167 21.55 -66.63 20.62
C VAL A 167 22.60 -67.56 21.02
#